data_400af01fab3ed50af89fe2695ecd423e
#
_entry.id   400af01fab3ed50af89fe2695ecd423e
#
_cell.length_a   1.000
_cell.length_b   1.000
_cell.length_c   1.000
_cell.angle_alpha   90.00
_cell.angle_beta   90.00
_cell.angle_gamma   90.00
#
_symmetry.space_group_name_H-M   'P 1'
#
loop_
_entity.id
_entity.type
_entity.pdbx_description
1 polymer ?
#
loop_
_entity_poly.entity_id
_entity_poly.type
_entity_poly.pdbx_seq_one_letter_code
_entity_poly.pdbx_strand_id
1 'polypeptide(L)'
;MIYVDLPADLNLEDDQGRNIARLSDAVSPEAVTPGAVLVAGALRAWSWVVVEALDSGFVYFRQVSAHEAARRGSLVSPLPRSA
;
A
#
# COMPACT_ATOMS: atom_id res chain seq x y z
N MET A 1 8.47 -13.65 5.97
CA MET A 1 7.22 -13.86 5.21
C MET A 1 6.54 -12.53 4.95
N ILE A 2 6.04 -12.33 3.74
CA ILE A 2 5.33 -11.10 3.38
C ILE A 2 3.83 -11.33 3.53
N TYR A 3 3.19 -10.35 4.14
CA TYR A 3 1.73 -10.31 4.20
C TYR A 3 1.24 -9.19 3.29
N VAL A 4 0.24 -9.49 2.48
CA VAL A 4 -0.36 -8.49 1.61
C VAL A 4 -1.40 -7.72 2.40
N ASP A 5 -1.16 -6.43 2.59
CA ASP A 5 -2.07 -5.55 3.33
C ASP A 5 -3.26 -5.13 2.50
N LEU A 6 -3.05 -5.01 1.18
CA LEU A 6 -4.06 -4.47 0.27
C LEU A 6 -4.08 -5.31 -1.00
N PRO A 7 -4.97 -6.31 -1.07
CA PRO A 7 -5.12 -7.08 -2.30
C PRO A 7 -5.50 -6.18 -3.47
N ALA A 8 -4.79 -6.34 -4.59
CA ALA A 8 -5.01 -5.48 -5.75
C ALA A 8 -4.41 -6.10 -7.00
N ASP A 9 -4.88 -5.62 -8.15
CA ASP A 9 -4.28 -5.92 -9.43
C ASP A 9 -3.32 -4.78 -9.75
N LEU A 10 -2.03 -5.04 -9.67
CA LEU A 10 -1.01 -4.02 -9.86
C LEU A 10 -0.88 -3.56 -11.32
N ASN A 11 -1.55 -4.24 -12.23
CA ASN A 11 -1.58 -3.82 -13.62
C ASN A 11 -2.71 -2.83 -13.92
N LEU A 12 -3.60 -2.61 -12.97
CA LEU A 12 -4.74 -1.73 -13.14
C LEU A 12 -4.38 -0.33 -12.66
N GLU A 13 -4.36 0.62 -13.59
CA GLU A 13 -3.98 2.00 -13.29
C GLU A 13 -5.05 2.97 -13.76
N ASP A 14 -5.13 4.10 -13.09
CA ASP A 14 -6.01 5.18 -13.52
C ASP A 14 -5.28 6.08 -14.54
N ASP A 15 -5.92 7.19 -14.93
CA ASP A 15 -5.36 8.10 -15.93
C ASP A 15 -4.07 8.78 -15.45
N GLN A 16 -3.83 8.77 -14.17
CA GLN A 16 -2.64 9.40 -13.58
C GLN A 16 -1.55 8.40 -13.25
N GLY A 17 -1.73 7.16 -13.69
CA GLY A 17 -0.74 6.12 -13.43
C GLY A 17 -0.78 5.56 -12.02
N ARG A 18 -1.83 5.85 -11.27
CA ARG A 18 -1.98 5.31 -9.93
C ARG A 18 -2.72 3.98 -9.98
N ASN A 19 -2.35 3.07 -9.10
CA ASN A 19 -3.10 1.84 -8.94
C ASN A 19 -4.33 2.09 -8.07
N ILE A 20 -5.33 1.24 -8.22
CA ILE A 20 -6.61 1.40 -7.53
C ILE A 20 -6.97 0.08 -6.86
N ALA A 21 -7.48 0.16 -5.64
CA ALA A 21 -8.00 -1.01 -4.93
C ALA A 21 -9.21 -0.59 -4.13
N ARG A 22 -9.97 -1.58 -3.67
CA ARG A 22 -11.10 -1.31 -2.78
C ARG A 22 -10.63 -1.28 -1.35
N LEU A 23 -11.03 -0.25 -0.63
CA LEU A 23 -10.69 -0.13 0.78
C LEU A 23 -11.22 -1.32 1.57
N SER A 24 -12.38 -1.83 1.20
CA SER A 24 -12.99 -2.95 1.92
C SER A 24 -12.19 -4.25 1.80
N ASP A 25 -11.29 -4.33 0.83
CA ASP A 25 -10.43 -5.52 0.66
C ASP A 25 -9.18 -5.46 1.52
N ALA A 26 -8.90 -4.33 2.14
CA ALA A 26 -7.72 -4.19 2.97
C ALA A 26 -7.84 -5.03 4.24
N VAL A 27 -6.72 -5.60 4.68
CA VAL A 27 -6.69 -6.40 5.92
C VAL A 27 -7.03 -5.52 7.11
N SER A 28 -6.49 -4.29 7.13
CA SER A 28 -6.76 -3.33 8.20
C SER A 28 -7.14 -2.00 7.56
N PRO A 29 -8.41 -1.83 7.18
CA PRO A 29 -8.82 -0.60 6.49
C PRO A 29 -8.49 0.68 7.25
N GLU A 30 -8.50 0.62 8.57
CA GLU A 30 -8.21 1.79 9.37
C GLU A 30 -6.74 2.23 9.26
N ALA A 31 -5.86 1.36 8.81
CA ALA A 31 -4.46 1.69 8.62
C ALA A 31 -4.17 2.26 7.23
N VAL A 32 -5.16 2.23 6.34
CA VAL A 32 -4.99 2.70 4.97
C VAL A 32 -5.30 4.19 4.94
N THR A 33 -4.26 4.99 5.10
CA THR A 33 -4.38 6.45 5.12
C THR A 33 -3.38 7.05 4.16
N PRO A 34 -3.63 8.26 3.65
CA PRO A 34 -2.67 8.91 2.75
C PRO A 34 -1.29 8.97 3.40
N GLY A 35 -0.28 8.57 2.63
CA GLY A 35 1.10 8.52 3.10
C GLY A 35 1.49 7.18 3.70
N ALA A 36 0.54 6.28 3.95
CA ALA A 36 0.86 4.97 4.51
C ALA A 36 1.65 4.13 3.51
N VAL A 37 2.61 3.37 4.03
CA VAL A 37 3.39 2.42 3.24
C VAL A 37 2.82 1.03 3.51
N LEU A 38 2.42 0.36 2.44
CA LEU A 38 1.76 -0.93 2.53
C LEU A 38 2.36 -1.90 1.52
N VAL A 39 2.03 -3.17 1.67
CA VAL A 39 2.29 -4.18 0.65
C VAL A 39 0.97 -4.43 -0.08
N ALA A 40 0.97 -4.20 -1.38
CA ALA A 40 -0.22 -4.40 -2.20
C ALA A 40 0.04 -5.42 -3.29
N GLY A 41 -1.02 -6.03 -3.79
CA GLY A 41 -0.95 -6.99 -4.87
C GLY A 41 -1.47 -8.36 -4.45
N ALA A 42 -0.71 -9.39 -4.80
CA ALA A 42 -1.01 -10.77 -4.45
C ALA A 42 0.24 -11.43 -3.90
N LEU A 43 0.10 -12.59 -3.30
CA LEU A 43 1.24 -13.25 -2.65
C LEU A 43 2.44 -13.47 -3.58
N ARG A 44 2.19 -13.67 -4.86
CA ARG A 44 3.26 -13.92 -5.83
C ARG A 44 3.55 -12.73 -6.73
N ALA A 45 2.81 -11.64 -6.54
CA ALA A 45 2.96 -10.45 -7.38
C ALA A 45 2.61 -9.24 -6.52
N TRP A 46 3.48 -8.96 -5.57
CA TRP A 46 3.25 -7.87 -4.63
C TRP A 46 4.31 -6.77 -4.84
N SER A 47 4.00 -5.60 -4.32
CA SER A 47 4.93 -4.47 -4.36
C SER A 47 4.73 -3.62 -3.11
N TRP A 48 5.77 -2.91 -2.74
CA TRP A 48 5.65 -1.83 -1.77
C TRP A 48 4.91 -0.68 -2.44
N VAL A 49 3.98 -0.07 -1.71
CA VAL A 49 3.21 1.04 -2.25
C VAL A 49 3.05 2.13 -1.21
N VAL A 50 2.79 3.34 -1.70
CA VAL A 50 2.43 4.48 -0.85
C VAL A 50 1.02 4.89 -1.22
N VAL A 51 0.16 4.99 -0.23
CA VAL A 51 -1.23 5.43 -0.43
C VAL A 51 -1.22 6.93 -0.72
N GLU A 52 -1.87 7.33 -1.80
CA GLU A 52 -1.95 8.74 -2.16
C GLU A 52 -3.28 9.37 -1.79
N ALA A 53 -4.37 8.64 -1.97
CA ALA A 53 -5.69 9.20 -1.71
C ALA A 53 -6.71 8.11 -1.44
N LEU A 54 -7.76 8.50 -0.77
CA LEU A 54 -8.95 7.67 -0.58
C LEU A 54 -10.15 8.45 -1.12
N ASP A 55 -11.00 7.78 -1.87
CA ASP A 55 -12.18 8.43 -2.41
C ASP A 55 -13.24 7.39 -2.68
N SER A 56 -14.43 7.59 -2.12
CA SER A 56 -15.62 6.78 -2.40
C SER A 56 -15.39 5.28 -2.21
N GLY A 57 -14.60 4.92 -1.21
CA GLY A 57 -14.33 3.51 -0.90
C GLY A 57 -13.21 2.92 -1.71
N PHE A 58 -12.51 3.72 -2.51
CA PHE A 58 -11.36 3.28 -3.28
C PHE A 58 -10.08 3.87 -2.73
N VAL A 59 -9.01 3.09 -2.87
CA VAL A 59 -7.66 3.49 -2.45
C VAL A 59 -6.85 3.72 -3.72
N TYR A 60 -6.25 4.89 -3.82
CA TYR A 60 -5.35 5.23 -4.92
C TYR A 60 -3.94 5.23 -4.37
N PHE A 61 -3.05 4.47 -5.02
CA PHE A 61 -1.71 4.30 -4.53
C PHE A 61 -0.74 4.15 -5.69
N ARG A 62 0.54 4.30 -5.41
CA ARG A 62 1.59 4.08 -6.41
C ARG A 62 2.62 3.12 -5.86
N GLN A 63 3.23 2.38 -6.76
CA GLN A 63 4.29 1.45 -6.39
C GLN A 63 5.57 2.22 -6.15
N VAL A 64 6.32 1.78 -5.15
CA VAL A 64 7.60 2.40 -4.80
C VAL A 64 8.64 1.29 -4.67
N SER A 65 9.92 1.69 -4.72
CA SER A 65 11.00 0.74 -4.52
C SER A 65 11.08 0.31 -3.06
N ALA A 66 11.73 -0.81 -2.82
CA ALA A 66 11.97 -1.26 -1.45
C ALA A 66 12.75 -0.21 -0.67
N HIS A 67 13.69 0.47 -1.33
CA HIS A 67 14.48 1.52 -0.70
C HIS A 67 13.60 2.69 -0.25
N GLU A 68 12.71 3.14 -1.13
CA GLU A 68 11.80 4.24 -0.77
C GLU A 68 10.84 3.81 0.32
N ALA A 69 10.33 2.59 0.25
CA ALA A 69 9.43 2.07 1.27
C ALA A 69 10.13 2.02 2.63
N ALA A 70 11.38 1.60 2.66
CA ALA A 70 12.12 1.53 3.91
C ALA A 70 12.30 2.92 4.53
N ARG A 71 12.60 3.92 3.69
CA ARG A 71 12.75 5.28 4.19
C ARG A 71 11.45 5.83 4.77
N ARG A 72 10.32 5.55 4.11
CA ARG A 72 9.03 6.05 4.57
C ARG A 72 8.46 5.20 5.69
N GLY A 73 8.56 3.88 5.52
CA GLY A 73 7.98 2.95 6.47
C GLY A 73 8.66 2.96 7.82
N SER A 74 9.97 3.14 7.82
CA SER A 74 10.69 3.19 9.09
C SER A 74 10.34 4.42 9.90
N LEU A 75 9.83 5.44 9.26
CA LEU A 75 9.35 6.62 9.97
C LEU A 75 8.01 6.38 10.61
N VAL A 76 7.25 5.45 10.07
CA VAL A 76 5.91 5.16 10.53
C VAL A 76 5.90 3.93 11.40
N SER A 77 6.66 2.96 11.00
CA SER A 77 6.66 1.67 11.63
C SER A 77 7.55 1.67 12.81
N PRO A 78 7.11 1.55 13.75
CA PRO A 78 7.92 1.27 14.86
C PRO A 78 7.95 -0.20 15.05
N LEU A 79 7.73 -0.57 14.45
CA LEU A 79 7.80 -1.58 14.54
C LEU A 79 8.56 -2.09 15.02
N PRO A 80 8.60 -1.77 15.14
CA PRO A 80 9.11 -2.05 15.53
C PRO A 80 9.56 -2.41 16.04
N ARG A 81 9.53 -2.36 15.93
CA ARG A 81 9.93 -2.61 16.24
C ARG A 81 10.64 -2.69 17.06
N SER A 82 10.71 -2.39 17.20
CA SER A 82 11.20 -2.33 17.90
C SER A 82 11.34 -2.29 18.74
N ALA A 83 11.36 -2.39 18.89
CA ALA A 83 11.54 -2.36 19.51
C ALA A 83 11.74 -2.18 19.89
#